data_e99927336f798841cb86a5b336f2afb9
#
_entry.id   e99927336f798841cb86a5b336f2afb9
#
_cell.length_a   1.000
_cell.length_b   1.000
_cell.length_c   1.000
_cell.angle_alpha   90.00
_cell.angle_beta   90.00
_cell.angle_gamma   90.00
#
_symmetry.space_group_name_H-M   'P 1'
#
loop_
_entity.id
_entity.type
_entity.pdbx_description
1 polymer ?
#
loop_
_entity_poly.entity_id
_entity_poly.type
_entity_poly.pdbx_seq_one_letter_code
_entity_poly.pdbx_strand_id
1 'polypeptide(L)'
;MQFKQAYVFTLTALELPHTLAKLSPYRKPADVGSIYLIRHGQASFGADNYDVLSPIGIRQAEVLGAHLAQLGMRLDRSVSGSLRRQQHTADSALQQLRAADIAVPPLETDSAFNEFDADAVIRALLPDILGEEPEALHILRNGAHNRAEFQRLFAKLIGRWISGEHDKPDLQSWQGFVEQVQGGLARLLEQAGSKQNIAVFTSGGTITALLHLITGIPPAQAFELNWQIVNTSLSCLKFRGSQVSLASFNSHVHLQLLKAPELITYR
;
A
#
# COMPACT_ATOMS: atom_id res chain seq x y z
N MET A 1 40.45 -15.39 -27.86
CA MET A 1 40.79 -16.07 -26.62
C MET A 1 40.89 -14.99 -25.55
N GLN A 2 39.82 -14.64 -24.87
CA GLN A 2 39.81 -13.73 -23.72
C GLN A 2 38.80 -14.22 -22.70
N PHE A 3 39.29 -14.37 -21.50
CA PHE A 3 38.64 -15.04 -20.36
C PHE A 3 37.47 -14.24 -19.79
N LYS A 4 36.35 -14.92 -19.58
CA LYS A 4 35.25 -14.48 -18.72
C LYS A 4 35.71 -14.49 -17.28
N GLN A 5 35.76 -13.33 -16.64
CA GLN A 5 35.97 -13.20 -15.20
C GLN A 5 34.62 -13.35 -14.49
N ALA A 6 34.47 -14.48 -13.81
CA ALA A 6 33.32 -14.72 -12.94
C ALA A 6 33.56 -13.99 -11.59
N TYR A 7 32.68 -13.07 -11.24
CA TYR A 7 32.67 -12.46 -9.92
C TYR A 7 32.01 -13.42 -8.94
N VAL A 8 32.82 -14.01 -8.07
CA VAL A 8 32.34 -14.74 -6.90
C VAL A 8 32.12 -13.73 -5.78
N PHE A 9 30.86 -13.47 -5.44
CA PHE A 9 30.54 -12.72 -4.22
C PHE A 9 30.74 -13.62 -3.01
N THR A 10 31.77 -13.38 -2.26
CA THR A 10 31.96 -13.96 -0.93
C THR A 10 31.04 -13.22 0.05
N LEU A 11 29.96 -13.86 0.48
CA LEU A 11 29.15 -13.40 1.60
C LEU A 11 30.00 -13.53 2.88
N THR A 12 30.57 -12.42 3.34
CA THR A 12 31.09 -12.32 4.70
C THR A 12 29.90 -12.37 5.66
N ALA A 13 29.95 -13.32 6.58
CA ALA A 13 28.96 -13.46 7.63
C ALA A 13 28.82 -12.16 8.43
N LEU A 14 27.71 -11.47 8.27
CA LEU A 14 27.26 -10.43 9.19
C LEU A 14 26.91 -11.15 10.50
N GLU A 15 27.66 -10.86 11.56
CA GLU A 15 27.32 -11.29 12.92
C GLU A 15 25.96 -10.69 13.31
N LEU A 16 24.94 -11.53 13.31
CA LEU A 16 23.62 -11.19 13.85
C LEU A 16 23.74 -11.03 15.37
N PRO A 17 23.19 -9.95 15.96
CA PRO A 17 23.20 -9.80 17.41
C PRO A 17 22.45 -10.96 18.07
N HIS A 18 23.05 -11.53 19.11
CA HIS A 18 22.57 -12.67 19.91
C HIS A 18 21.30 -12.34 20.72
N THR A 19 20.19 -12.05 20.06
CA THR A 19 18.86 -12.00 20.68
C THR A 19 17.81 -12.65 19.77
N LEU A 20 18.09 -13.87 19.31
CA LEU A 20 17.01 -14.77 18.93
C LEU A 20 16.38 -15.28 20.23
N ALA A 21 15.57 -14.43 20.85
CA ALA A 21 14.70 -14.82 21.94
C ALA A 21 13.85 -16.00 21.46
N LYS A 22 14.14 -17.18 22.04
CA LYS A 22 13.33 -18.39 22.12
C LYS A 22 12.23 -18.49 21.07
N LEU A 23 12.50 -19.13 19.94
CA LEU A 23 11.48 -19.66 19.04
C LEU A 23 10.56 -20.53 19.89
N SER A 24 9.39 -20.00 20.18
CA SER A 24 8.31 -20.75 20.86
C SER A 24 8.02 -22.00 20.04
N PRO A 25 7.85 -23.18 20.68
CA PRO A 25 7.61 -24.42 19.96
C PRO A 25 6.39 -24.24 19.05
N TYR A 26 6.51 -24.74 17.84
CA TYR A 26 5.52 -24.72 16.77
C TYR A 26 4.13 -25.06 17.32
N ARG A 27 3.33 -24.05 17.69
CA ARG A 27 1.95 -24.22 18.06
C ARG A 27 1.09 -24.30 16.81
N LYS A 28 0.14 -25.26 16.80
CA LYS A 28 -0.83 -25.49 15.70
C LYS A 28 -1.38 -24.14 15.16
N PRO A 29 -1.61 -24.04 13.84
CA PRO A 29 -2.09 -22.81 13.19
C PRO A 29 -3.52 -22.38 13.56
N ALA A 30 -4.02 -22.81 14.72
CA ALA A 30 -5.42 -22.76 15.08
C ALA A 30 -5.98 -21.34 15.33
N ASP A 31 -5.15 -20.34 15.62
CA ASP A 31 -5.59 -19.01 16.08
C ASP A 31 -4.99 -17.84 15.29
N VAL A 32 -4.69 -18.06 14.01
CA VAL A 32 -4.09 -17.04 13.13
C VAL A 32 -5.16 -16.46 12.21
N GLY A 33 -5.37 -15.15 12.30
CA GLY A 33 -6.22 -14.40 11.39
C GLY A 33 -5.41 -13.82 10.21
N SER A 34 -6.13 -13.19 9.27
CA SER A 34 -5.56 -12.56 8.09
C SER A 34 -6.12 -11.15 7.89
N ILE A 35 -5.25 -10.19 7.58
CA ILE A 35 -5.64 -8.88 7.08
C ILE A 35 -5.17 -8.79 5.64
N TYR A 36 -6.09 -8.51 4.73
CA TYR A 36 -5.83 -8.32 3.31
C TYR A 36 -5.84 -6.82 3.03
N LEU A 37 -4.65 -6.22 2.88
CA LEU A 37 -4.50 -4.84 2.47
C LEU A 37 -4.69 -4.78 0.96
N ILE A 38 -5.65 -4.00 0.52
CA ILE A 38 -6.04 -3.87 -0.89
C ILE A 38 -5.82 -2.42 -1.30
N ARG A 39 -4.92 -2.19 -2.26
CA ARG A 39 -4.78 -0.86 -2.85
C ARG A 39 -6.01 -0.54 -3.67
N HIS A 40 -6.51 0.69 -3.60
CA HIS A 40 -7.62 1.15 -4.45
C HIS A 40 -7.34 0.94 -5.95
N GLY A 41 -8.39 0.81 -6.75
CA GLY A 41 -8.33 0.78 -8.20
C GLY A 41 -7.74 2.07 -8.77
N GLN A 42 -7.36 2.07 -10.05
CA GLN A 42 -6.81 3.25 -10.70
C GLN A 42 -7.73 4.46 -10.50
N ALA A 43 -7.19 5.56 -9.97
CA ALA A 43 -7.88 6.84 -9.86
C ALA A 43 -7.82 7.61 -11.18
N SER A 44 -8.73 8.58 -11.32
CA SER A 44 -8.86 9.44 -12.52
C SER A 44 -7.79 10.53 -12.54
N PHE A 45 -6.55 10.16 -12.87
CA PHE A 45 -5.42 11.10 -12.92
C PHE A 45 -5.62 12.15 -14.01
N GLY A 46 -5.53 13.43 -13.65
CA GLY A 46 -5.70 14.56 -14.56
C GLY A 46 -7.15 14.99 -14.78
N ALA A 47 -8.14 14.37 -14.10
CA ALA A 47 -9.50 14.87 -14.04
C ALA A 47 -9.65 15.92 -12.91
N ASP A 48 -10.72 16.72 -12.99
CA ASP A 48 -11.04 17.75 -11.98
C ASP A 48 -11.19 17.17 -10.56
N ASN A 49 -11.54 15.90 -10.46
CA ASN A 49 -11.62 15.17 -9.20
C ASN A 49 -10.78 13.88 -9.26
N TYR A 50 -9.58 13.93 -8.69
CA TYR A 50 -8.70 12.78 -8.59
C TYR A 50 -9.25 11.67 -7.67
N ASP A 51 -10.10 11.99 -6.68
CA ASP A 51 -10.59 11.04 -5.68
C ASP A 51 -11.74 10.15 -6.19
N VAL A 52 -11.79 9.89 -7.50
CA VAL A 52 -12.73 8.94 -8.11
C VAL A 52 -11.97 7.89 -8.92
N LEU A 53 -12.54 6.69 -9.02
CA LEU A 53 -11.96 5.65 -9.87
C LEU A 53 -12.15 6.00 -11.36
N SER A 54 -11.14 5.69 -12.16
CA SER A 54 -11.28 5.65 -13.62
C SER A 54 -12.12 4.43 -14.03
N PRO A 55 -12.60 4.35 -15.28
CA PRO A 55 -13.26 3.16 -15.81
C PRO A 55 -12.38 1.89 -15.65
N ILE A 56 -11.07 2.02 -15.82
CA ILE A 56 -10.10 0.94 -15.57
C ILE A 56 -10.11 0.55 -14.09
N GLY A 57 -10.10 1.54 -13.18
CA GLY A 57 -10.11 1.29 -11.73
C GLY A 57 -11.37 0.56 -11.27
N ILE A 58 -12.53 0.90 -11.82
CA ILE A 58 -13.79 0.18 -11.54
C ILE A 58 -13.65 -1.27 -12.02
N ARG A 59 -13.17 -1.48 -13.26
CA ARG A 59 -12.98 -2.81 -13.80
C ARG A 59 -11.99 -3.65 -12.98
N GLN A 60 -10.90 -3.05 -12.53
CA GLN A 60 -9.93 -3.72 -11.65
C GLN A 60 -10.59 -4.19 -10.33
N ALA A 61 -11.44 -3.35 -9.72
CA ALA A 61 -12.14 -3.68 -8.48
C ALA A 61 -13.17 -4.81 -8.69
N GLU A 62 -13.89 -4.81 -9.80
CA GLU A 62 -14.80 -5.89 -10.18
C GLU A 62 -14.05 -7.22 -10.36
N VAL A 63 -12.92 -7.20 -11.09
CA VAL A 63 -12.08 -8.38 -11.31
C VAL A 63 -11.53 -8.93 -10.00
N LEU A 64 -11.08 -8.05 -9.10
CA LEU A 64 -10.67 -8.43 -7.75
C LEU A 64 -11.81 -9.16 -7.02
N GLY A 65 -13.01 -8.55 -6.99
CA GLY A 65 -14.15 -9.13 -6.30
C GLY A 65 -14.57 -10.49 -6.88
N ALA A 66 -14.60 -10.61 -8.21
CA ALA A 66 -14.87 -11.89 -8.88
C ALA A 66 -13.82 -12.96 -8.54
N HIS A 67 -12.55 -12.59 -8.45
CA HIS A 67 -11.47 -13.50 -8.05
C HIS A 67 -11.64 -13.96 -6.60
N LEU A 68 -11.94 -13.04 -5.67
CA LEU A 68 -12.20 -13.39 -4.27
C LEU A 68 -13.40 -14.33 -4.15
N ALA A 69 -14.44 -14.12 -4.96
CA ALA A 69 -15.61 -14.99 -5.02
C ALA A 69 -15.24 -16.39 -5.56
N GLN A 70 -14.43 -16.51 -6.61
CA GLN A 70 -13.94 -17.78 -7.13
C GLN A 70 -13.12 -18.57 -6.10
N LEU A 71 -12.38 -17.87 -5.25
CA LEU A 71 -11.64 -18.48 -4.13
C LEU A 71 -12.56 -18.88 -2.96
N GLY A 72 -13.88 -18.58 -3.02
CA GLY A 72 -14.79 -18.81 -1.91
C GLY A 72 -14.40 -18.00 -0.66
N MET A 73 -13.74 -16.85 -0.83
CA MET A 73 -13.24 -16.05 0.28
C MET A 73 -14.40 -15.49 1.11
N ARG A 74 -14.42 -15.82 2.38
CA ARG A 74 -15.36 -15.25 3.35
C ARG A 74 -14.63 -14.19 4.16
N LEU A 75 -15.18 -12.99 4.19
CA LEU A 75 -14.68 -11.88 4.99
C LEU A 75 -15.52 -11.76 6.27
N ASP A 76 -14.86 -11.63 7.39
CA ASP A 76 -15.51 -11.38 8.68
C ASP A 76 -15.70 -9.88 8.92
N ARG A 77 -14.81 -9.06 8.37
CA ARG A 77 -14.87 -7.59 8.38
C ARG A 77 -14.36 -7.01 7.05
N SER A 78 -14.95 -5.88 6.69
CA SER A 78 -14.50 -5.06 5.56
C SER A 78 -14.35 -3.62 6.03
N VAL A 79 -13.17 -3.07 5.88
CA VAL A 79 -12.81 -1.72 6.32
C VAL A 79 -12.26 -0.94 5.14
N SER A 80 -12.55 0.34 5.04
CA SER A 80 -11.90 1.25 4.08
C SER A 80 -11.44 2.53 4.77
N GLY A 81 -10.46 3.21 4.17
CA GLY A 81 -10.30 4.62 4.45
C GLY A 81 -11.52 5.42 3.98
N SER A 82 -11.54 6.71 4.29
CA SER A 82 -12.67 7.60 3.96
C SER A 82 -12.58 8.21 2.55
N LEU A 83 -11.51 7.97 1.80
CA LEU A 83 -11.33 8.49 0.45
C LEU A 83 -12.27 7.77 -0.52
N ARG A 84 -12.91 8.51 -1.42
CA ARG A 84 -13.93 7.97 -2.34
C ARG A 84 -13.38 6.83 -3.20
N ARG A 85 -12.13 6.93 -3.69
CA ARG A 85 -11.49 5.86 -4.48
C ARG A 85 -11.31 4.57 -3.69
N GLN A 86 -11.08 4.65 -2.36
CA GLN A 86 -10.97 3.47 -1.48
C GLN A 86 -12.34 2.83 -1.26
N GLN A 87 -13.35 3.64 -0.93
CA GLN A 87 -14.73 3.18 -0.72
C GLN A 87 -15.32 2.59 -2.00
N HIS A 88 -15.16 3.27 -3.14
CA HIS A 88 -15.67 2.78 -4.43
C HIS A 88 -15.00 1.46 -4.85
N THR A 89 -13.69 1.29 -4.55
CA THR A 89 -13.01 0.00 -4.77
C THR A 89 -13.62 -1.10 -3.89
N ALA A 90 -13.86 -0.80 -2.61
CA ALA A 90 -14.51 -1.73 -1.70
C ALA A 90 -15.91 -2.11 -2.19
N ASP A 91 -16.76 -1.13 -2.49
CA ASP A 91 -18.13 -1.37 -2.93
C ASP A 91 -18.18 -2.24 -4.19
N SER A 92 -17.37 -1.91 -5.20
CA SER A 92 -17.30 -2.67 -6.46
C SER A 92 -16.84 -4.11 -6.24
N ALA A 93 -15.80 -4.33 -5.42
CA ALA A 93 -15.30 -5.67 -5.13
C ALA A 93 -16.30 -6.48 -4.29
N LEU A 94 -16.87 -5.89 -3.23
CA LEU A 94 -17.82 -6.56 -2.35
C LEU A 94 -19.15 -6.86 -3.06
N GLN A 95 -19.54 -6.06 -4.05
CA GLN A 95 -20.70 -6.35 -4.90
C GLN A 95 -20.53 -7.66 -5.68
N GLN A 96 -19.33 -7.98 -6.17
CA GLN A 96 -19.07 -9.24 -6.87
C GLN A 96 -19.19 -10.46 -5.94
N LEU A 97 -18.78 -10.34 -4.66
CA LEU A 97 -18.97 -11.41 -3.70
C LEU A 97 -20.48 -11.63 -3.45
N ARG A 98 -21.25 -10.55 -3.27
CA ARG A 98 -22.73 -10.64 -3.10
C ARG A 98 -23.39 -11.28 -4.32
N ALA A 99 -22.95 -10.91 -5.55
CA ALA A 99 -23.46 -11.50 -6.79
C ALA A 99 -23.16 -13.00 -6.92
N ALA A 100 -22.17 -13.50 -6.18
CA ALA A 100 -21.82 -14.92 -6.10
C ALA A 100 -22.40 -15.61 -4.84
N ASP A 101 -23.43 -15.03 -4.23
CA ASP A 101 -24.09 -15.54 -3.01
C ASP A 101 -23.16 -15.72 -1.79
N ILE A 102 -22.05 -14.98 -1.75
CA ILE A 102 -21.15 -14.94 -0.59
C ILE A 102 -21.59 -13.81 0.34
N ALA A 103 -21.86 -14.13 1.60
CA ALA A 103 -22.17 -13.14 2.61
C ALA A 103 -21.01 -12.14 2.80
N VAL A 104 -21.33 -10.86 2.82
CA VAL A 104 -20.37 -9.76 2.95
C VAL A 104 -20.75 -8.91 4.16
N PRO A 105 -19.80 -8.64 5.07
CA PRO A 105 -20.04 -7.76 6.20
C PRO A 105 -20.28 -6.32 5.73
N PRO A 106 -20.91 -5.47 6.56
CA PRO A 106 -20.98 -4.03 6.30
C PRO A 106 -19.58 -3.43 6.11
N LEU A 107 -19.46 -2.44 5.22
CA LEU A 107 -18.22 -1.69 5.06
C LEU A 107 -18.09 -0.69 6.19
N GLU A 108 -17.04 -0.85 7.00
CA GLU A 108 -16.63 0.08 8.05
C GLU A 108 -15.69 1.13 7.45
N THR A 109 -15.67 2.35 8.02
CA THR A 109 -14.75 3.41 7.59
C THR A 109 -13.83 3.80 8.75
N ASP A 110 -12.51 3.78 8.50
CA ASP A 110 -11.50 4.33 9.42
C ASP A 110 -10.50 5.18 8.63
N SER A 111 -10.52 6.49 8.87
CA SER A 111 -9.66 7.47 8.20
C SER A 111 -8.17 7.26 8.48
N ALA A 112 -7.80 6.47 9.47
CA ALA A 112 -6.40 6.09 9.70
C ALA A 112 -5.80 5.31 8.50
N PHE A 113 -6.64 4.70 7.67
CA PHE A 113 -6.22 4.03 6.44
C PHE A 113 -6.30 4.91 5.19
N ASN A 114 -6.45 6.23 5.36
CA ASN A 114 -6.33 7.18 4.26
C ASN A 114 -4.89 7.27 3.74
N GLU A 115 -4.75 7.74 2.51
CA GLU A 115 -3.47 8.15 1.96
C GLU A 115 -3.00 9.45 2.62
N PHE A 116 -1.68 9.67 2.70
CA PHE A 116 -1.14 10.99 3.05
C PHE A 116 -1.53 12.03 1.99
N ASP A 117 -1.57 13.31 2.39
CA ASP A 117 -1.85 14.41 1.47
C ASP A 117 -0.60 14.74 0.63
N ALA A 118 -0.47 14.09 -0.52
CA ALA A 118 0.63 14.31 -1.46
C ALA A 118 0.68 15.76 -1.96
N ASP A 119 -0.48 16.42 -2.12
CA ASP A 119 -0.54 17.80 -2.57
C ASP A 119 -0.04 18.75 -1.48
N ALA A 120 -0.34 18.47 -0.20
CA ALA A 120 0.23 19.22 0.92
C ALA A 120 1.76 19.06 0.97
N VAL A 121 2.28 17.83 0.78
CA VAL A 121 3.73 17.57 0.72
C VAL A 121 4.38 18.37 -0.41
N ILE A 122 3.79 18.33 -1.61
CA ILE A 122 4.29 19.10 -2.76
C ILE A 122 4.29 20.60 -2.43
N ARG A 123 3.15 21.16 -1.99
CA ARG A 123 3.03 22.60 -1.66
C ARG A 123 4.03 23.06 -0.63
N ALA A 124 4.25 22.26 0.42
CA ALA A 124 5.12 22.62 1.52
C ALA A 124 6.62 22.54 1.18
N LEU A 125 7.03 21.55 0.38
CA LEU A 125 8.44 21.27 0.10
C LEU A 125 8.92 21.77 -1.27
N LEU A 126 8.01 22.11 -2.19
CA LEU A 126 8.36 22.64 -3.50
C LEU A 126 9.21 23.92 -3.44
N PRO A 127 8.95 24.91 -2.57
CA PRO A 127 9.79 26.10 -2.47
C PRO A 127 11.26 25.78 -2.18
N ASP A 128 11.53 24.77 -1.35
CA ASP A 128 12.90 24.35 -1.04
C ASP A 128 13.58 23.69 -2.26
N ILE A 129 12.80 22.99 -3.10
CA ILE A 129 13.30 22.38 -4.35
C ILE A 129 13.55 23.43 -5.42
N LEU A 130 12.72 24.48 -5.53
CA LEU A 130 12.85 25.52 -6.56
C LEU A 130 14.18 26.29 -6.45
N GLY A 131 14.75 26.38 -5.24
CA GLY A 131 16.09 26.95 -5.03
C GLY A 131 17.20 26.12 -5.70
N GLU A 132 17.00 24.83 -5.87
CA GLU A 132 17.96 23.90 -6.48
C GLU A 132 17.62 23.60 -7.96
N GLU A 133 16.34 23.50 -8.26
CA GLU A 133 15.78 23.14 -9.57
C GLU A 133 14.65 24.12 -9.95
N PRO A 134 14.98 25.28 -10.58
CA PRO A 134 13.97 26.27 -10.96
C PRO A 134 12.87 25.74 -11.90
N GLU A 135 13.18 24.71 -12.69
CA GLU A 135 12.26 24.04 -13.61
C GLU A 135 11.19 23.17 -12.91
N ALA A 136 11.35 22.90 -11.61
CA ALA A 136 10.49 21.97 -10.88
C ALA A 136 8.99 22.31 -10.98
N LEU A 137 8.65 23.61 -10.96
CA LEU A 137 7.25 24.03 -11.11
C LEU A 137 6.68 23.70 -12.49
N HIS A 138 7.49 23.87 -13.55
CA HIS A 138 7.10 23.53 -14.92
C HIS A 138 6.88 22.01 -15.06
N ILE A 139 7.79 21.21 -14.49
CA ILE A 139 7.71 19.75 -14.49
C ILE A 139 6.41 19.27 -13.79
N LEU A 140 6.09 19.83 -12.63
CA LEU A 140 4.86 19.46 -11.90
C LEU A 140 3.59 19.82 -12.69
N ARG A 141 3.54 20.99 -13.31
CA ARG A 141 2.40 21.44 -14.12
C ARG A 141 2.19 20.60 -15.38
N ASN A 142 3.27 20.06 -15.94
CA ASN A 142 3.27 19.27 -17.17
C ASN A 142 3.46 17.77 -16.92
N GLY A 143 3.24 17.29 -15.70
CA GLY A 143 3.46 15.89 -15.30
C GLY A 143 2.72 14.86 -16.12
N ALA A 144 1.55 15.22 -16.68
CA ALA A 144 0.80 14.35 -17.58
C ALA A 144 1.55 14.07 -18.91
N HIS A 145 2.37 15.01 -19.39
CA HIS A 145 3.12 14.92 -20.65
C HIS A 145 4.54 14.36 -20.44
N ASN A 146 5.13 14.55 -19.25
CA ASN A 146 6.47 14.05 -18.93
C ASN A 146 6.47 13.27 -17.60
N ARG A 147 6.01 12.04 -17.67
CA ARG A 147 5.85 11.18 -16.49
C ARG A 147 7.18 10.87 -15.79
N ALA A 148 8.27 10.68 -16.53
CA ALA A 148 9.57 10.34 -15.95
C ALA A 148 10.12 11.47 -15.08
N GLU A 149 10.11 12.71 -15.58
CA GLU A 149 10.54 13.87 -14.83
C GLU A 149 9.64 14.16 -13.63
N PHE A 150 8.33 14.03 -13.82
CA PHE A 150 7.38 14.13 -12.71
C PHE A 150 7.70 13.10 -11.61
N GLN A 151 7.94 11.84 -11.98
CA GLN A 151 8.27 10.78 -11.02
C GLN A 151 9.57 11.07 -10.27
N ARG A 152 10.61 11.51 -10.99
CA ARG A 152 11.91 11.89 -10.41
C ARG A 152 11.73 13.01 -9.38
N LEU A 153 11.02 14.07 -9.76
CA LEU A 153 10.78 15.21 -8.88
C LEU A 153 9.91 14.84 -7.68
N PHE A 154 8.85 14.08 -7.91
CA PHE A 154 7.99 13.58 -6.85
C PHE A 154 8.76 12.68 -5.87
N ALA A 155 9.61 11.78 -6.38
CA ALA A 155 10.47 10.95 -5.52
C ALA A 155 11.42 11.80 -4.66
N LYS A 156 11.96 12.91 -5.21
CA LYS A 156 12.80 13.84 -4.46
C LYS A 156 12.01 14.55 -3.34
N LEU A 157 10.79 15.01 -3.62
CA LEU A 157 9.90 15.63 -2.62
C LEU A 157 9.54 14.64 -1.51
N ILE A 158 9.15 13.44 -1.87
CA ILE A 158 8.82 12.38 -0.92
C ILE A 158 10.05 11.97 -0.10
N GLY A 159 11.23 11.87 -0.72
CA GLY A 159 12.47 11.58 -0.01
C GLY A 159 12.76 12.60 1.10
N ARG A 160 12.53 13.90 0.84
CA ARG A 160 12.65 14.96 1.86
C ARG A 160 11.62 14.81 2.97
N TRP A 161 10.37 14.52 2.62
CA TRP A 161 9.32 14.31 3.60
C TRP A 161 9.59 13.11 4.50
N ILE A 162 10.06 12.01 3.94
CA ILE A 162 10.39 10.78 4.67
C ILE A 162 11.60 10.95 5.59
N SER A 163 12.57 11.80 5.21
CA SER A 163 13.77 12.00 6.02
C SER A 163 13.48 12.67 7.37
N GLY A 164 12.37 13.43 7.47
CA GLY A 164 12.05 14.26 8.62
C GLY A 164 12.93 15.50 8.80
N GLU A 165 13.97 15.67 7.97
CA GLU A 165 14.89 16.82 8.04
C GLU A 165 14.24 18.12 7.54
N HIS A 166 13.14 18.01 6.81
CA HIS A 166 12.41 19.10 6.17
C HIS A 166 10.98 19.25 6.69
N ASP A 167 10.71 18.78 7.91
CA ASP A 167 9.40 18.89 8.52
C ASP A 167 8.95 20.35 8.63
N LYS A 168 7.69 20.61 8.36
CA LYS A 168 7.06 21.94 8.44
C LYS A 168 5.91 21.90 9.46
N PRO A 169 5.65 22.97 10.20
CA PRO A 169 4.63 23.00 11.27
C PRO A 169 3.22 22.61 10.79
N ASP A 170 2.86 23.00 9.56
CA ASP A 170 1.53 22.80 8.99
C ASP A 170 1.45 21.56 8.05
N LEU A 171 2.50 20.75 8.02
CA LEU A 171 2.55 19.53 7.22
C LEU A 171 2.57 18.31 8.14
N GLN A 172 1.68 17.36 7.90
CA GLN A 172 1.80 16.04 8.54
C GLN A 172 3.17 15.44 8.20
N SER A 173 3.99 15.19 9.22
CA SER A 173 5.28 14.52 9.04
C SER A 173 5.09 13.05 8.64
N TRP A 174 6.11 12.45 8.04
CA TRP A 174 6.12 11.00 7.79
C TRP A 174 5.87 10.20 9.08
N GLN A 175 6.52 10.60 10.17
CA GLN A 175 6.33 9.94 11.47
C GLN A 175 4.88 10.05 11.94
N GLY A 176 4.25 11.22 11.84
CA GLY A 176 2.84 11.41 12.20
C GLY A 176 1.89 10.60 11.32
N PHE A 177 2.21 10.43 10.03
CA PHE A 177 1.46 9.55 9.14
C PHE A 177 1.61 8.07 9.54
N VAL A 178 2.83 7.63 9.86
CA VAL A 178 3.10 6.26 10.35
C VAL A 178 2.33 5.97 11.64
N GLU A 179 2.34 6.92 12.58
CA GLU A 179 1.60 6.82 13.86
C GLU A 179 0.08 6.74 13.64
N GLN A 180 -0.47 7.53 12.71
CA GLN A 180 -1.87 7.43 12.31
C GLN A 180 -2.22 6.02 11.82
N VAL A 181 -1.43 5.47 10.91
CA VAL A 181 -1.64 4.13 10.34
C VAL A 181 -1.46 3.05 11.40
N GLN A 182 -0.47 3.18 12.27
CA GLN A 182 -0.25 2.28 13.41
C GLN A 182 -1.44 2.27 14.35
N GLY A 183 -2.00 3.43 14.67
CA GLY A 183 -3.21 3.55 15.48
C GLY A 183 -4.42 2.85 14.86
N GLY A 184 -4.59 2.96 13.53
CA GLY A 184 -5.62 2.23 12.78
C GLY A 184 -5.44 0.72 12.87
N LEU A 185 -4.21 0.23 12.67
CA LEU A 185 -3.90 -1.20 12.79
C LEU A 185 -4.16 -1.70 14.23
N ALA A 186 -3.75 -0.94 15.25
CA ALA A 186 -3.97 -1.31 16.64
C ALA A 186 -5.46 -1.48 16.96
N ARG A 187 -6.30 -0.51 16.59
CA ARG A 187 -7.77 -0.60 16.76
C ARG A 187 -8.36 -1.80 16.02
N LEU A 188 -7.89 -2.06 14.80
CA LEU A 188 -8.35 -3.19 14.01
C LEU A 188 -8.06 -4.53 14.73
N LEU A 189 -6.85 -4.66 15.29
CA LEU A 189 -6.41 -5.86 16.01
C LEU A 189 -7.12 -6.04 17.37
N GLU A 190 -7.35 -4.95 18.11
CA GLU A 190 -8.08 -4.97 19.40
C GLU A 190 -9.52 -5.50 19.23
N GLN A 191 -10.15 -5.15 18.10
CA GLN A 191 -11.51 -5.56 17.77
C GLN A 191 -11.58 -6.91 17.06
N ALA A 192 -10.43 -7.43 16.58
CA ALA A 192 -10.40 -8.65 15.80
C ALA A 192 -10.53 -9.91 16.68
N GLY A 193 -11.44 -10.79 16.31
CA GLY A 193 -11.47 -12.16 16.83
C GLY A 193 -10.34 -13.02 16.23
N SER A 194 -10.02 -14.14 16.89
CA SER A 194 -9.09 -15.13 16.34
C SER A 194 -9.60 -15.68 14.99
N LYS A 195 -8.69 -15.91 14.03
CA LYS A 195 -8.97 -16.52 12.71
C LYS A 195 -9.79 -15.65 11.74
N GLN A 196 -10.08 -14.41 12.06
CA GLN A 196 -10.83 -13.54 11.17
C GLN A 196 -10.06 -13.22 9.87
N ASN A 197 -10.81 -13.14 8.79
CA ASN A 197 -10.36 -12.59 7.51
C ASN A 197 -10.89 -11.15 7.39
N ILE A 198 -10.02 -10.18 7.40
CA ILE A 198 -10.35 -8.75 7.37
C ILE A 198 -9.82 -8.16 6.07
N ALA A 199 -10.68 -7.55 5.26
CA ALA A 199 -10.25 -6.77 4.11
C ALA A 199 -10.11 -5.29 4.51
N VAL A 200 -8.99 -4.66 4.13
CA VAL A 200 -8.74 -3.23 4.32
C VAL A 200 -8.46 -2.59 2.97
N PHE A 201 -9.41 -1.83 2.46
CA PHE A 201 -9.29 -1.08 1.21
C PHE A 201 -8.63 0.26 1.48
N THR A 202 -7.43 0.46 0.94
CA THR A 202 -6.55 1.56 1.31
C THR A 202 -5.73 2.05 0.12
N SER A 203 -4.61 2.70 0.37
CA SER A 203 -3.74 3.35 -0.62
C SER A 203 -2.29 2.90 -0.50
N GLY A 204 -1.47 3.27 -1.48
CA GLY A 204 -0.07 2.86 -1.56
C GLY A 204 0.77 3.30 -0.37
N GLY A 205 0.66 4.57 0.04
CA GLY A 205 1.43 5.10 1.17
C GLY A 205 1.06 4.42 2.49
N THR A 206 -0.23 4.14 2.73
CA THR A 206 -0.67 3.38 3.91
C THR A 206 -0.08 1.96 3.93
N ILE A 207 -0.09 1.26 2.79
CA ILE A 207 0.53 -0.06 2.68
C ILE A 207 2.03 0.05 2.94
N THR A 208 2.69 1.09 2.43
CA THR A 208 4.12 1.37 2.64
C THR A 208 4.44 1.61 4.12
N ALA A 209 3.63 2.41 4.83
CA ALA A 209 3.77 2.63 6.26
C ALA A 209 3.63 1.32 7.05
N LEU A 210 2.66 0.47 6.70
CA LEU A 210 2.49 -0.85 7.32
C LEU A 210 3.66 -1.79 7.03
N LEU A 211 4.22 -1.77 5.81
CA LEU A 211 5.42 -2.53 5.50
C LEU A 211 6.60 -2.10 6.37
N HIS A 212 6.84 -0.78 6.48
CA HIS A 212 7.87 -0.23 7.36
C HIS A 212 7.69 -0.72 8.81
N LEU A 213 6.49 -0.55 9.37
CA LEU A 213 6.16 -0.93 10.75
C LEU A 213 6.34 -2.42 11.03
N ILE A 214 5.90 -3.28 10.11
CA ILE A 214 5.82 -4.73 10.36
C ILE A 214 7.15 -5.43 10.07
N THR A 215 7.87 -4.97 9.04
CA THR A 215 9.12 -5.62 8.59
C THR A 215 10.38 -4.96 9.13
N GLY A 216 10.28 -3.74 9.65
CA GLY A 216 11.44 -2.95 10.12
C GLY A 216 12.32 -2.41 9.00
N ILE A 217 11.92 -2.52 7.72
CA ILE A 217 12.69 -1.92 6.61
C ILE A 217 12.70 -0.39 6.74
N PRO A 218 13.81 0.29 6.43
CA PRO A 218 13.88 1.75 6.49
C PRO A 218 12.81 2.43 5.63
N PRO A 219 12.27 3.59 6.04
CA PRO A 219 11.21 4.30 5.34
C PRO A 219 11.49 4.53 3.85
N ALA A 220 12.71 4.95 3.49
CA ALA A 220 13.11 5.17 2.10
C ALA A 220 13.01 3.88 1.28
N GLN A 221 13.45 2.74 1.81
CA GLN A 221 13.35 1.44 1.12
C GLN A 221 11.89 0.96 1.03
N ALA A 222 11.08 1.20 2.06
CA ALA A 222 9.66 0.91 2.02
C ALA A 222 8.97 1.72 0.91
N PHE A 223 9.37 2.99 0.73
CA PHE A 223 8.80 3.85 -0.29
C PHE A 223 9.23 3.48 -1.71
N GLU A 224 10.42 2.90 -1.91
CA GLU A 224 10.80 2.30 -3.19
C GLU A 224 9.83 1.17 -3.59
N LEU A 225 9.34 0.40 -2.62
CA LEU A 225 8.32 -0.62 -2.88
C LEU A 225 6.96 -0.02 -3.24
N ASN A 226 6.65 1.20 -2.79
CA ASN A 226 5.38 1.88 -3.11
C ASN A 226 5.16 2.02 -4.63
N TRP A 227 6.24 2.28 -5.38
CA TRP A 227 6.17 2.40 -6.83
C TRP A 227 5.75 1.11 -7.54
N GLN A 228 5.93 -0.03 -6.87
CA GLN A 228 5.64 -1.37 -7.41
C GLN A 228 4.23 -1.86 -7.04
N ILE A 229 3.53 -1.19 -6.11
CA ILE A 229 2.22 -1.64 -5.65
C ILE A 229 1.19 -1.43 -6.77
N VAL A 230 0.66 -2.52 -7.32
CA VAL A 230 -0.34 -2.50 -8.39
C VAL A 230 -1.72 -2.10 -7.83
N ASN A 231 -2.50 -1.34 -8.60
CA ASN A 231 -3.88 -1.04 -8.24
C ASN A 231 -4.70 -2.33 -8.07
N THR A 232 -5.50 -2.42 -7.02
CA THR A 232 -6.24 -3.60 -6.57
C THR A 232 -5.38 -4.80 -6.16
N SER A 233 -4.05 -4.66 -6.05
CA SER A 233 -3.22 -5.73 -5.49
C SER A 233 -3.56 -6.01 -4.02
N LEU A 234 -3.31 -7.25 -3.60
CA LEU A 234 -3.47 -7.73 -2.23
C LEU A 234 -2.11 -7.92 -1.57
N SER A 235 -1.95 -7.36 -0.39
CA SER A 235 -0.87 -7.71 0.53
C SER A 235 -1.47 -8.37 1.76
N CYS A 236 -1.02 -9.56 2.12
CA CYS A 236 -1.58 -10.33 3.22
C CYS A 236 -0.70 -10.22 4.45
N LEU A 237 -1.31 -9.81 5.55
CA LEU A 237 -0.73 -9.88 6.88
C LEU A 237 -1.38 -11.04 7.65
N LYS A 238 -0.60 -11.74 8.45
CA LYS A 238 -1.07 -12.71 9.42
C LYS A 238 -0.97 -12.11 10.81
N PHE A 239 -2.01 -12.33 11.63
CA PHE A 239 -2.01 -11.81 12.99
C PHE A 239 -2.43 -12.86 14.04
N ARG A 240 -1.92 -12.69 15.26
CA ARG A 240 -2.33 -13.41 16.47
C ARG A 240 -2.28 -12.43 17.65
N GLY A 241 -3.45 -12.02 18.16
CA GLY A 241 -3.50 -10.89 19.06
C GLY A 241 -2.83 -9.66 18.44
N SER A 242 -1.88 -9.04 19.13
CA SER A 242 -1.13 -7.89 18.65
C SER A 242 0.07 -8.24 17.74
N GLN A 243 0.43 -9.51 17.62
CA GLN A 243 1.54 -9.93 16.75
C GLN A 243 1.09 -9.97 15.30
N VAL A 244 1.82 -9.27 14.43
CA VAL A 244 1.55 -9.19 12.99
C VAL A 244 2.80 -9.55 12.20
N SER A 245 2.63 -10.24 11.09
CA SER A 245 3.70 -10.57 10.16
C SER A 245 3.23 -10.47 8.72
N LEU A 246 4.12 -10.09 7.80
CA LEU A 246 3.86 -10.08 6.36
C LEU A 246 3.89 -11.51 5.83
N ALA A 247 2.83 -11.92 5.14
CA ALA A 247 2.72 -13.24 4.51
C ALA A 247 2.90 -13.17 2.99
N SER A 248 2.36 -12.14 2.34
CA SER A 248 2.57 -11.87 0.92
C SER A 248 2.43 -10.39 0.63
N PHE A 249 3.08 -9.93 -0.42
CA PHE A 249 3.08 -8.54 -0.84
C PHE A 249 2.70 -8.39 -2.30
N ASN A 250 1.85 -7.43 -2.62
CA ASN A 250 1.54 -6.94 -3.96
C ASN A 250 1.05 -8.02 -4.94
N SER A 251 0.30 -9.02 -4.45
CA SER A 251 -0.29 -10.05 -5.32
C SER A 251 -1.37 -9.44 -6.21
N HIS A 252 -1.23 -9.57 -7.52
CA HIS A 252 -2.19 -9.09 -8.53
C HIS A 252 -2.50 -10.18 -9.58
N VAL A 253 -2.43 -11.44 -9.15
CA VAL A 253 -2.72 -12.62 -9.98
C VAL A 253 -4.08 -12.52 -10.67
N HIS A 254 -5.11 -11.96 -10.00
CA HIS A 254 -6.43 -11.76 -10.59
C HIS A 254 -6.40 -10.93 -11.89
N LEU A 255 -5.49 -9.95 -12.00
CA LEU A 255 -5.32 -9.16 -13.22
C LEU A 255 -4.47 -9.92 -14.25
N GLN A 256 -3.41 -10.62 -13.80
CA GLN A 256 -2.52 -11.37 -14.69
C GLN A 256 -3.24 -12.50 -15.42
N LEU A 257 -4.20 -13.17 -14.76
CA LEU A 257 -5.00 -14.25 -15.33
C LEU A 257 -5.85 -13.81 -16.52
N LEU A 258 -6.22 -12.53 -16.59
CA LEU A 258 -6.99 -11.97 -17.71
C LEU A 258 -6.15 -11.75 -18.97
N LYS A 259 -4.81 -11.79 -18.87
CA LYS A 259 -3.90 -11.47 -19.97
C LYS A 259 -4.15 -10.09 -20.60
N ALA A 260 -4.63 -9.14 -19.81
CA ALA A 260 -4.97 -7.77 -20.18
C ALA A 260 -3.98 -6.79 -19.48
N PRO A 261 -2.82 -6.53 -20.11
CA PRO A 261 -1.75 -5.74 -19.48
C PRO A 261 -2.18 -4.31 -19.16
N GLU A 262 -3.18 -3.75 -19.86
CA GLU A 262 -3.77 -2.44 -19.59
C GLU A 262 -4.46 -2.35 -18.21
N LEU A 263 -4.82 -3.48 -17.63
CA LEU A 263 -5.36 -3.57 -16.26
C LEU A 263 -4.28 -3.57 -15.19
N ILE A 264 -2.99 -3.70 -15.54
CA ILE A 264 -1.89 -3.65 -14.58
C ILE A 264 -1.38 -2.21 -14.52
N THR A 265 -1.87 -1.46 -13.56
CA THR A 265 -1.53 -0.04 -13.39
C THR A 265 -0.99 0.23 -11.98
N TYR A 266 -0.21 1.29 -11.86
CA TYR A 266 0.53 1.63 -10.64
C TYR A 266 0.08 2.98 -10.02
N ARG A 267 -0.93 3.63 -10.59
CA ARG A 267 -1.43 4.95 -10.14
C ARG A 267 -2.93 5.02 -10.21
#